data_ffab920386fd9ca3f90e62aaea524c4f
#
_entry.id   ffab920386fd9ca3f90e62aaea524c4f
#
_cell.length_a   1.000
_cell.length_b   1.000
_cell.length_c   1.000
_cell.angle_alpha   90.00
_cell.angle_beta   90.00
_cell.angle_gamma   90.00
#
_symmetry.space_group_name_H-M   'P 1'
#
loop_
_entity.id
_entity.type
_entity.pdbx_description
1 polymer ?
#
loop_
_entity_poly.entity_id
_entity_poly.type
_entity_poly.pdbx_seq_one_letter_code
_entity_poly.pdbx_strand_id
1 'polypeptide(L)'
;MLDFNKIEPEEGKLDLDLRCVNYDLDDKSHLRYGDWVTFKSHSSKKVRISRPESPRGENSDRQPQDADYPSLSYELESEILARFPRWEYWKLSLVNKRCSMLLKSGEIFEIRKENGFKEPSVYMLASGETNWWTFDREFKSRRKIPDLPSDVCFTFGDKESLCAGTHLLVSGREIDGLVIWRFELATNCWYKGPSMVNPRCLFASATCGTSVFVAGGVGIMANSEVYDTAEKYNPDSRSWDLLPRMKRKRKLCSGCYMDKKFYVIGGRNENGELTCGEFFDEGRNKWELIPDMLKDDPVLTCHSPPLIAVVNNELYSLEASSNQLKLYMKKTNTWKMLGQVPVRADSNRGWGIAFKSLGNELLVIGAASSSASYSGNSMAIYTCCPDPDVIELQWKPLDSGRNRLSSFILNCSVMVA
;
A
#
# COMPACT_ATOMS: atom_id res chain seq x y z
N MET A 1 -6.89 5.88 19.26
CA MET A 1 -7.95 6.57 20.04
C MET A 1 -7.28 7.52 21.02
N LEU A 2 -7.14 8.77 20.63
CA LEU A 2 -6.72 9.81 21.55
C LEU A 2 -7.93 10.13 22.43
N ASP A 3 -7.71 10.12 23.74
CA ASP A 3 -8.74 10.44 24.72
C ASP A 3 -8.98 11.95 24.70
N PHE A 4 -10.09 12.38 24.09
CA PHE A 4 -10.45 13.79 23.85
C PHE A 4 -10.91 14.55 25.10
N ASN A 5 -10.80 13.97 26.30
CA ASN A 5 -11.35 14.57 27.53
C ASN A 5 -10.32 15.25 28.45
N LYS A 6 -9.08 15.49 28.02
CA LYS A 6 -8.09 16.26 28.81
C LYS A 6 -7.17 17.09 27.92
N ILE A 7 -7.69 18.16 27.35
CA ILE A 7 -6.88 19.28 26.89
C ILE A 7 -7.62 20.55 27.28
N GLU A 8 -7.09 21.28 28.24
CA GLU A 8 -7.51 22.65 28.48
C GLU A 8 -7.07 23.52 27.29
N PRO A 9 -7.91 24.49 26.86
CA PRO A 9 -7.64 25.25 25.67
C PRO A 9 -6.67 26.40 25.92
N GLU A 10 -5.48 26.37 25.31
CA GLU A 10 -4.76 27.58 24.97
C GLU A 10 -5.30 28.16 23.68
N GLU A 11 -5.66 29.43 23.70
CA GLU A 11 -6.35 30.18 22.67
C GLU A 11 -5.54 30.27 21.35
N GLY A 12 -6.04 29.69 20.30
CA GLY A 12 -5.56 29.82 18.93
C GLY A 12 -6.60 29.26 17.97
N LYS A 13 -7.53 30.12 17.54
CA LYS A 13 -8.70 29.80 16.69
C LYS A 13 -8.38 28.93 15.49
N LEU A 14 -9.01 27.76 15.44
CA LEU A 14 -9.44 27.08 14.22
C LEU A 14 -10.82 26.48 14.52
N ASP A 15 -11.85 27.23 14.12
CA ASP A 15 -13.25 26.80 14.12
C ASP A 15 -13.41 25.65 13.12
N LEU A 16 -13.58 24.44 13.59
CA LEU A 16 -14.20 23.33 12.86
C LEU A 16 -15.54 23.04 13.51
N ASP A 17 -16.57 23.68 12.96
CA ASP A 17 -17.97 23.53 13.36
C ASP A 17 -18.48 22.16 12.90
N LEU A 18 -18.39 21.15 13.77
CA LEU A 18 -19.01 19.85 13.60
C LEU A 18 -20.45 19.89 14.09
N ARG A 19 -21.38 20.45 13.31
CA ARG A 19 -22.80 20.25 13.50
C ARG A 19 -23.21 18.93 12.92
N CYS A 20 -23.54 17.97 13.78
CA CYS A 20 -24.30 16.79 13.42
C CYS A 20 -25.67 17.23 12.85
N VAL A 21 -25.87 16.99 11.57
CA VAL A 21 -27.18 17.12 10.93
C VAL A 21 -27.92 15.81 11.15
N ASN A 22 -28.94 15.84 12.00
CA ASN A 22 -29.93 14.77 12.11
C ASN A 22 -30.71 14.69 10.79
N TYR A 23 -30.58 13.56 10.09
CA TYR A 23 -31.54 13.21 9.04
C TYR A 23 -32.59 12.27 9.62
N ASP A 24 -33.85 12.72 9.58
CA ASP A 24 -35.02 11.94 9.84
C ASP A 24 -35.13 10.76 8.86
N LEU A 25 -35.27 9.57 9.42
CA LEU A 25 -35.53 8.33 8.69
C LEU A 25 -37.01 8.11 8.61
N ASP A 26 -37.66 8.59 7.54
CA ASP A 26 -38.93 8.05 7.06
C ASP A 26 -39.05 8.30 5.55
N ASP A 27 -38.59 7.36 4.75
CA ASP A 27 -39.25 6.96 3.50
C ASP A 27 -38.77 5.58 3.03
N LYS A 28 -39.65 4.60 3.15
CA LYS A 28 -39.50 3.27 2.55
C LYS A 28 -40.03 3.29 1.13
N SER A 29 -39.20 3.39 0.13
CA SER A 29 -39.58 3.00 -1.22
C SER A 29 -38.46 2.24 -1.93
N HIS A 30 -38.83 1.03 -2.33
CA HIS A 30 -38.16 0.03 -3.13
C HIS A 30 -37.22 0.57 -4.20
N LEU A 31 -35.90 0.20 -4.13
CA LEU A 31 -35.01 0.17 -5.28
C LEU A 31 -34.55 -1.24 -5.52
N ARG A 32 -34.97 -1.81 -6.66
CA ARG A 32 -34.56 -3.09 -7.19
C ARG A 32 -33.15 -2.99 -7.76
N TYR A 33 -32.35 -4.00 -7.51
CA TYR A 33 -31.05 -4.25 -8.13
C TYR A 33 -31.21 -4.35 -9.65
N GLY A 34 -30.43 -3.58 -10.40
CA GLY A 34 -30.20 -3.78 -11.84
C GLY A 34 -30.57 -2.63 -12.75
N ASP A 35 -29.74 -1.58 -12.79
CA ASP A 35 -29.72 -0.71 -13.98
C ASP A 35 -28.29 -0.27 -14.28
N TRP A 36 -27.81 -0.79 -15.40
CA TRP A 36 -26.54 -0.39 -16.01
C TRP A 36 -26.69 1.01 -16.61
N VAL A 37 -25.97 1.98 -16.09
CA VAL A 37 -25.91 3.34 -16.67
C VAL A 37 -25.13 3.28 -17.98
N THR A 38 -25.84 3.30 -19.08
CA THR A 38 -25.30 3.48 -20.43
C THR A 38 -24.98 4.95 -20.64
N PHE A 39 -23.72 5.31 -20.73
CA PHE A 39 -23.32 6.64 -21.16
C PHE A 39 -23.68 6.85 -22.62
N LYS A 40 -24.68 7.70 -22.88
CA LYS A 40 -24.99 8.20 -24.22
C LYS A 40 -23.92 9.22 -24.63
N SER A 41 -23.12 8.86 -25.63
CA SER A 41 -22.25 9.78 -26.33
C SER A 41 -23.08 10.81 -27.09
N HIS A 42 -22.79 12.08 -26.90
CA HIS A 42 -23.40 13.17 -27.66
C HIS A 42 -22.95 13.10 -29.12
N SER A 43 -23.95 13.01 -29.98
CA SER A 43 -23.91 12.99 -31.44
C SER A 43 -23.23 14.24 -31.98
N SER A 44 -22.11 14.08 -32.67
CA SER A 44 -21.52 15.11 -33.54
C SER A 44 -22.31 15.16 -34.84
N LYS A 45 -22.81 16.34 -35.20
CA LYS A 45 -23.53 16.63 -36.45
C LYS A 45 -22.66 16.29 -37.66
N LYS A 46 -23.14 15.33 -38.48
CA LYS A 46 -22.60 15.09 -39.83
C LYS A 46 -22.96 16.27 -40.74
N VAL A 47 -21.96 17.01 -41.18
CA VAL A 47 -22.07 17.93 -42.33
C VAL A 47 -22.07 17.09 -43.58
N ARG A 48 -23.17 17.13 -44.33
CA ARG A 48 -23.30 16.55 -45.68
C ARG A 48 -22.59 17.48 -46.66
N ILE A 49 -21.47 17.04 -47.22
CA ILE A 49 -20.87 17.66 -48.40
C ILE A 49 -21.34 16.83 -49.61
N SER A 50 -22.09 17.50 -50.50
CA SER A 50 -22.56 16.93 -51.77
C SER A 50 -21.34 16.76 -52.70
N ARG A 51 -21.19 15.55 -53.26
CA ARG A 51 -20.27 15.21 -54.34
C ARG A 51 -20.86 15.62 -55.68
N PRO A 52 -20.03 16.16 -56.60
CA PRO A 52 -20.40 16.24 -58.03
C PRO A 52 -20.17 14.89 -58.70
N GLU A 53 -21.11 14.50 -59.56
CA GLU A 53 -21.02 13.33 -60.45
C GLU A 53 -19.97 13.58 -61.54
N SER A 54 -19.15 12.54 -61.87
CA SER A 54 -18.35 12.46 -63.09
C SER A 54 -18.04 10.98 -63.39
N PRO A 55 -17.68 10.65 -64.67
CA PRO A 55 -18.29 9.57 -65.38
C PRO A 55 -17.54 8.24 -65.31
N ARG A 56 -18.26 7.17 -65.74
CA ARG A 56 -17.84 5.78 -65.82
C ARG A 56 -16.51 5.62 -66.57
N GLY A 57 -15.55 4.96 -65.92
CA GLY A 57 -14.40 4.35 -66.52
C GLY A 57 -14.19 3.01 -65.82
N GLU A 58 -14.35 1.93 -66.56
CA GLU A 58 -14.00 0.58 -66.16
C GLU A 58 -12.50 0.50 -65.89
N ASN A 59 -12.11 0.12 -64.65
CA ASN A 59 -10.82 -0.54 -64.46
C ASN A 59 -10.84 -1.38 -63.16
N SER A 60 -10.46 -2.60 -63.34
CA SER A 60 -10.19 -3.68 -62.40
C SER A 60 -9.78 -3.23 -61.01
N ASP A 61 -10.67 -3.48 -60.03
CA ASP A 61 -10.38 -3.46 -58.60
C ASP A 61 -9.41 -4.61 -58.25
N ARG A 62 -8.13 -4.29 -58.19
CA ARG A 62 -7.22 -4.99 -57.31
C ARG A 62 -7.35 -4.32 -55.93
N GLN A 63 -8.21 -4.86 -55.08
CA GLN A 63 -8.10 -4.61 -53.64
C GLN A 63 -6.67 -5.00 -53.24
N PRO A 64 -5.98 -4.18 -52.41
CA PRO A 64 -4.78 -4.65 -51.75
C PRO A 64 -5.17 -5.89 -50.94
N GLN A 65 -4.62 -7.03 -51.28
CA GLN A 65 -4.66 -8.20 -50.45
C GLN A 65 -4.02 -7.74 -49.12
N ASP A 66 -4.82 -7.64 -48.05
CA ASP A 66 -4.31 -7.59 -46.69
C ASP A 66 -3.35 -8.76 -46.58
N ALA A 67 -2.07 -8.46 -46.47
CA ALA A 67 -1.05 -9.45 -46.23
C ALA A 67 -1.47 -10.20 -44.96
N ASP A 68 -1.87 -11.45 -45.13
CA ASP A 68 -2.32 -12.33 -44.05
C ASP A 68 -1.06 -12.64 -43.19
N TYR A 69 -0.65 -11.68 -42.39
CA TYR A 69 0.39 -11.93 -41.39
C TYR A 69 -0.14 -13.00 -40.45
N PRO A 70 0.57 -14.12 -40.29
CA PRO A 70 0.13 -15.17 -39.40
C PRO A 70 -0.10 -14.56 -37.99
N SER A 71 -1.35 -14.61 -37.55
CA SER A 71 -1.68 -14.14 -36.19
C SER A 71 -0.89 -14.99 -35.19
N LEU A 72 -0.23 -14.35 -34.25
CA LEU A 72 0.44 -15.03 -33.13
C LEU A 72 -0.58 -15.94 -32.42
N SER A 73 -0.12 -17.11 -31.97
CA SER A 73 -0.96 -17.95 -31.12
C SER A 73 -1.31 -17.19 -29.83
N TYR A 74 -2.42 -17.53 -29.20
CA TYR A 74 -2.87 -16.91 -27.95
C TYR A 74 -1.80 -17.01 -26.86
N GLU A 75 -1.19 -18.18 -26.73
CA GLU A 75 -0.15 -18.45 -25.73
C GLU A 75 1.08 -17.58 -25.96
N LEU A 76 1.54 -17.46 -27.20
CA LEU A 76 2.72 -16.66 -27.52
C LEU A 76 2.45 -15.16 -27.31
N GLU A 77 1.26 -14.69 -27.68
CA GLU A 77 0.86 -13.30 -27.44
C GLU A 77 0.81 -12.99 -25.94
N SER A 78 0.23 -13.88 -25.14
CA SER A 78 0.18 -13.76 -23.67
C SER A 78 1.57 -13.75 -23.05
N GLU A 79 2.46 -14.62 -23.49
CA GLU A 79 3.86 -14.68 -23.06
C GLU A 79 4.65 -13.40 -23.42
N ILE A 80 4.42 -12.85 -24.60
CA ILE A 80 5.03 -11.59 -25.03
C ILE A 80 4.52 -10.44 -24.15
N LEU A 81 3.20 -10.33 -23.97
CA LEU A 81 2.60 -9.27 -23.14
C LEU A 81 3.06 -9.34 -21.69
N ALA A 82 3.23 -10.56 -21.14
CA ALA A 82 3.70 -10.74 -19.77
C ALA A 82 5.13 -10.17 -19.53
N ARG A 83 5.97 -10.08 -20.58
CA ARG A 83 7.34 -9.54 -20.49
C ARG A 83 7.40 -8.02 -20.50
N PHE A 84 6.35 -7.36 -20.94
CA PHE A 84 6.34 -5.90 -20.93
C PHE A 84 6.21 -5.35 -19.48
N PRO A 85 6.81 -4.19 -19.20
CA PRO A 85 6.57 -3.48 -17.94
C PRO A 85 5.09 -3.19 -17.75
N ARG A 86 4.55 -3.42 -16.55
CA ARG A 86 3.12 -3.18 -16.26
C ARG A 86 2.68 -1.73 -16.50
N TRP A 87 3.58 -0.78 -16.36
CA TRP A 87 3.32 0.63 -16.62
C TRP A 87 3.03 0.94 -18.09
N GLU A 88 3.39 0.02 -19.01
CA GLU A 88 3.07 0.11 -20.43
C GLU A 88 1.72 -0.53 -20.79
N TYR A 89 1.10 -1.31 -19.92
CA TYR A 89 -0.13 -2.06 -20.21
C TYR A 89 -1.27 -1.19 -20.68
N TRP A 90 -1.39 0.04 -20.17
CA TRP A 90 -2.41 0.96 -20.64
C TRP A 90 -2.23 1.34 -22.12
N LYS A 91 -1.00 1.47 -22.61
CA LYS A 91 -0.69 1.72 -24.01
C LYS A 91 -1.00 0.48 -24.84
N LEU A 92 -0.55 -0.68 -24.37
CA LEU A 92 -0.80 -1.97 -25.05
C LEU A 92 -2.29 -2.29 -25.15
N SER A 93 -3.10 -1.90 -24.16
CA SER A 93 -4.56 -2.06 -24.19
C SER A 93 -5.25 -1.24 -25.29
N LEU A 94 -4.58 -0.25 -25.87
CA LEU A 94 -5.08 0.59 -26.97
C LEU A 94 -4.71 0.04 -28.35
N VAL A 95 -3.81 -0.95 -28.44
CA VAL A 95 -3.33 -1.51 -29.70
C VAL A 95 -4.48 -2.22 -30.43
N ASN A 96 -5.16 -3.14 -29.77
CA ASN A 96 -6.33 -3.82 -30.28
C ASN A 96 -7.21 -4.39 -29.16
N LYS A 97 -8.43 -4.84 -29.53
CA LYS A 97 -9.37 -5.42 -28.56
C LYS A 97 -8.84 -6.68 -27.88
N ARG A 98 -8.08 -7.51 -28.61
CA ARG A 98 -7.53 -8.78 -28.09
C ARG A 98 -6.49 -8.50 -27.00
N CYS A 99 -5.52 -7.62 -27.24
CA CYS A 99 -4.57 -7.18 -26.21
C CYS A 99 -5.28 -6.60 -24.98
N SER A 100 -6.30 -5.75 -25.21
CA SER A 100 -7.10 -5.19 -24.11
C SER A 100 -7.81 -6.27 -23.28
N MET A 101 -8.34 -7.31 -23.90
CA MET A 101 -8.99 -8.42 -23.21
C MET A 101 -7.99 -9.25 -22.42
N LEU A 102 -6.85 -9.61 -23.02
CA LEU A 102 -5.77 -10.35 -22.36
C LEU A 102 -5.25 -9.63 -21.12
N LEU A 103 -4.96 -8.33 -21.25
CA LEU A 103 -4.46 -7.53 -20.13
C LEU A 103 -5.48 -7.37 -18.98
N LYS A 104 -6.77 -7.50 -19.27
CA LYS A 104 -7.86 -7.41 -18.27
C LYS A 104 -8.29 -8.76 -17.71
N SER A 105 -7.93 -9.88 -18.35
CA SER A 105 -8.34 -11.23 -17.90
C SER A 105 -7.71 -11.64 -16.57
N GLY A 106 -6.59 -11.03 -16.19
CA GLY A 106 -5.79 -11.45 -15.04
C GLY A 106 -4.77 -12.55 -15.38
N GLU A 107 -4.92 -13.26 -16.49
CA GLU A 107 -4.05 -14.36 -16.93
C GLU A 107 -2.59 -13.91 -17.10
N ILE A 108 -2.37 -12.69 -17.60
CA ILE A 108 -1.03 -12.13 -17.73
C ILE A 108 -0.30 -12.06 -16.38
N PHE A 109 -1.01 -11.83 -15.28
CA PHE A 109 -0.40 -11.81 -13.95
C PHE A 109 -0.02 -13.20 -13.45
N GLU A 110 -0.77 -14.23 -13.80
CA GLU A 110 -0.39 -15.62 -13.49
C GLU A 110 0.84 -16.03 -14.30
N ILE A 111 0.88 -15.73 -15.61
CA ILE A 111 2.07 -15.97 -16.46
C ILE A 111 3.30 -15.22 -15.90
N ARG A 112 3.15 -13.97 -15.46
CA ARG A 112 4.23 -13.22 -14.80
C ARG A 112 4.72 -13.91 -13.54
N LYS A 113 3.78 -14.37 -12.69
CA LYS A 113 4.07 -15.08 -11.45
C LYS A 113 4.83 -16.38 -11.71
N GLU A 114 4.38 -17.20 -12.66
CA GLU A 114 5.00 -18.46 -13.08
C GLU A 114 6.41 -18.26 -13.63
N ASN A 115 6.59 -17.24 -14.47
CA ASN A 115 7.88 -16.90 -15.06
C ASN A 115 8.80 -16.07 -14.14
N GLY A 116 8.35 -15.72 -12.92
CA GLY A 116 9.12 -14.94 -11.96
C GLY A 116 9.32 -13.47 -12.34
N PHE A 117 8.52 -12.92 -13.27
CA PHE A 117 8.56 -11.50 -13.64
C PHE A 117 7.93 -10.66 -12.53
N LYS A 118 8.77 -10.11 -11.66
CA LYS A 118 8.35 -9.30 -10.51
C LYS A 118 8.69 -7.84 -10.73
N GLU A 119 7.70 -6.98 -10.53
CA GLU A 119 7.85 -5.55 -10.69
C GLU A 119 7.23 -4.83 -9.49
N PRO A 120 8.03 -4.11 -8.71
CA PRO A 120 7.52 -3.40 -7.55
C PRO A 120 6.75 -2.15 -7.97
N SER A 121 5.64 -1.90 -7.29
CA SER A 121 4.87 -0.65 -7.36
C SER A 121 4.60 -0.16 -5.95
N VAL A 122 4.71 1.14 -5.75
CA VAL A 122 4.46 1.78 -4.46
C VAL A 122 3.05 2.35 -4.47
N TYR A 123 2.22 1.92 -3.53
CA TYR A 123 0.89 2.46 -3.28
C TYR A 123 0.95 3.39 -2.07
N MET A 124 0.46 4.60 -2.22
CA MET A 124 0.60 5.64 -1.20
C MET A 124 -0.67 6.48 -1.07
N LEU A 125 -1.03 6.79 0.18
CA LEU A 125 -2.01 7.77 0.56
C LEU A 125 -1.30 8.86 1.37
N ALA A 126 -1.29 10.09 0.86
CA ALA A 126 -0.71 11.24 1.54
C ALA A 126 -1.80 12.07 2.25
N SER A 127 -1.42 12.83 3.25
CA SER A 127 -2.34 13.74 3.95
C SER A 127 -2.96 14.76 2.98
N GLY A 128 -4.25 15.01 3.15
CA GLY A 128 -5.04 15.86 2.26
C GLY A 128 -5.55 15.16 1.00
N GLU A 129 -5.13 13.92 0.73
CA GLU A 129 -5.66 13.12 -0.37
C GLU A 129 -6.75 12.17 0.12
N THR A 130 -7.79 12.01 -0.68
CA THR A 130 -8.83 10.97 -0.47
C THR A 130 -8.56 9.72 -1.30
N ASN A 131 -7.72 9.84 -2.31
CA ASN A 131 -7.40 8.78 -3.26
C ASN A 131 -5.99 8.26 -3.08
N TRP A 132 -5.86 6.98 -3.33
CA TRP A 132 -4.57 6.31 -3.40
C TRP A 132 -3.86 6.61 -4.72
N TRP A 133 -2.56 6.78 -4.63
CA TRP A 133 -1.67 6.92 -5.76
C TRP A 133 -0.79 5.68 -5.89
N THR A 134 -0.52 5.26 -7.11
CA THR A 134 0.48 4.24 -7.39
C THR A 134 1.63 4.83 -8.19
N PHE A 135 2.84 4.38 -7.86
CA PHE A 135 4.09 4.83 -8.46
C PHE A 135 4.88 3.62 -8.97
N ASP A 136 5.64 3.82 -10.04
CA ASP A 136 6.66 2.87 -10.45
C ASP A 136 7.84 2.87 -9.48
N ARG A 137 8.76 1.91 -9.63
CA ARG A 137 9.95 1.78 -8.77
C ARG A 137 10.78 3.06 -8.70
N GLU A 138 10.88 3.80 -9.79
CA GLU A 138 11.72 5.00 -9.91
C GLU A 138 10.98 6.30 -9.62
N PHE A 139 9.69 6.25 -9.30
CA PHE A 139 8.80 7.38 -9.09
C PHE A 139 8.70 8.34 -10.30
N LYS A 140 9.11 7.87 -11.49
CA LYS A 140 8.99 8.61 -12.75
C LYS A 140 7.57 8.62 -13.30
N SER A 141 6.84 7.55 -13.06
CA SER A 141 5.44 7.39 -13.46
C SER A 141 4.54 7.29 -12.24
N ARG A 142 3.43 7.99 -12.28
CA ARG A 142 2.41 7.91 -11.23
C ARG A 142 1.02 7.84 -11.84
N ARG A 143 0.12 7.20 -11.13
CA ARG A 143 -1.28 7.10 -11.50
C ARG A 143 -2.16 7.09 -10.26
N LYS A 144 -3.27 7.81 -10.32
CA LYS A 144 -4.33 7.70 -9.34
C LYS A 144 -5.08 6.39 -9.59
N ILE A 145 -5.30 5.59 -8.56
CA ILE A 145 -6.17 4.41 -8.68
C ILE A 145 -7.63 4.86 -8.47
N PRO A 146 -8.62 4.06 -8.90
CA PRO A 146 -10.04 4.40 -8.76
C PRO A 146 -10.41 4.80 -7.35
N ASP A 147 -11.42 5.64 -7.22
CA ASP A 147 -11.95 6.07 -5.93
C ASP A 147 -12.44 4.86 -5.15
N LEU A 148 -12.10 4.82 -3.86
CA LEU A 148 -12.52 3.74 -2.98
C LEU A 148 -13.99 3.96 -2.62
N PRO A 149 -14.90 3.00 -2.91
CA PRO A 149 -16.34 3.17 -2.72
C PRO A 149 -16.74 2.88 -1.27
N SER A 150 -16.27 3.70 -0.32
CA SER A 150 -16.57 3.58 1.11
C SER A 150 -17.24 4.83 1.64
N ASP A 151 -17.68 4.78 2.89
CA ASP A 151 -18.32 5.91 3.56
C ASP A 151 -17.33 6.99 4.03
N VAL A 152 -17.83 8.07 4.58
CA VAL A 152 -17.04 9.21 5.05
C VAL A 152 -16.16 8.83 6.25
N CYS A 153 -16.61 7.92 7.11
CA CYS A 153 -15.83 7.46 8.26
C CYS A 153 -14.56 6.73 7.80
N PHE A 154 -14.66 5.92 6.77
CA PHE A 154 -13.51 5.26 6.17
C PHE A 154 -12.63 6.25 5.43
N THR A 155 -13.24 7.17 4.65
CA THR A 155 -12.49 8.12 3.81
C THR A 155 -11.56 8.99 4.66
N PHE A 156 -12.01 9.48 5.80
CA PHE A 156 -11.23 10.39 6.66
C PHE A 156 -10.63 9.73 7.90
N GLY A 157 -11.00 8.49 8.21
CA GLY A 157 -10.48 7.75 9.35
C GLY A 157 -9.08 7.18 9.12
N ASP A 158 -8.47 6.70 10.20
CA ASP A 158 -7.20 5.98 10.16
C ASP A 158 -7.35 4.67 9.41
N LYS A 159 -6.32 4.32 8.67
CA LYS A 159 -6.27 3.11 7.83
C LYS A 159 -4.94 2.40 7.98
N GLU A 160 -4.94 1.11 7.69
CA GLU A 160 -3.73 0.32 7.52
C GLU A 160 -3.76 -0.35 6.16
N SER A 161 -2.61 -0.41 5.51
CA SER A 161 -2.49 -0.99 4.18
C SER A 161 -1.43 -2.08 4.12
N LEU A 162 -1.70 -3.09 3.31
CA LEU A 162 -0.80 -4.22 3.09
C LEU A 162 -1.01 -4.79 1.69
N CYS A 163 0.04 -5.36 1.09
CA CYS A 163 -0.04 -5.98 -0.22
C CYS A 163 0.11 -7.49 -0.13
N ALA A 164 -0.80 -8.22 -0.78
CA ALA A 164 -0.84 -9.68 -0.87
C ALA A 164 -0.94 -10.08 -2.35
N GLY A 165 0.17 -10.55 -2.95
CA GLY A 165 0.21 -10.81 -4.38
C GLY A 165 -0.18 -9.58 -5.18
N THR A 166 -1.24 -9.69 -5.99
CA THR A 166 -1.80 -8.58 -6.80
C THR A 166 -2.89 -7.78 -6.09
N HIS A 167 -3.09 -8.00 -4.78
CA HIS A 167 -4.09 -7.32 -3.98
C HIS A 167 -3.46 -6.26 -3.08
N LEU A 168 -4.00 -5.03 -3.10
CA LEU A 168 -3.82 -4.04 -2.03
C LEU A 168 -5.01 -4.14 -1.09
N LEU A 169 -4.77 -4.52 0.15
CA LEU A 169 -5.78 -4.56 1.21
C LEU A 169 -5.66 -3.28 2.03
N VAL A 170 -6.78 -2.62 2.26
CA VAL A 170 -6.87 -1.43 3.12
C VAL A 170 -7.90 -1.70 4.19
N SER A 171 -7.44 -1.76 5.43
CA SER A 171 -8.28 -1.92 6.62
C SER A 171 -8.61 -0.56 7.19
N GLY A 172 -9.85 -0.32 7.56
CA GLY A 172 -10.33 0.92 8.15
C GLY A 172 -11.72 0.75 8.75
N ARG A 173 -12.26 1.82 9.30
CA ARG A 173 -13.56 1.82 9.94
C ARG A 173 -14.60 2.50 9.05
N GLU A 174 -15.68 1.78 8.75
CA GLU A 174 -16.95 2.33 8.26
C GLU A 174 -17.89 2.58 9.45
N ILE A 175 -19.05 3.17 9.18
CA ILE A 175 -20.11 3.41 10.19
C ILE A 175 -20.46 2.11 10.91
N ASP A 176 -20.60 1.02 10.16
CA ASP A 176 -21.00 -0.29 10.66
C ASP A 176 -19.89 -1.11 11.33
N GLY A 177 -18.63 -0.64 11.30
CA GLY A 177 -17.50 -1.32 11.93
C GLY A 177 -16.23 -1.35 11.11
N LEU A 178 -15.30 -2.24 11.50
CA LEU A 178 -14.07 -2.46 10.75
C LEU A 178 -14.33 -3.27 9.49
N VAL A 179 -13.80 -2.77 8.39
CA VAL A 179 -13.89 -3.42 7.08
C VAL A 179 -12.52 -3.46 6.40
N ILE A 180 -12.41 -4.33 5.43
CA ILE A 180 -11.27 -4.38 4.52
C ILE A 180 -11.77 -4.09 3.11
N TRP A 181 -11.17 -3.14 2.46
CA TRP A 181 -11.30 -2.93 1.03
C TRP A 181 -10.10 -3.54 0.31
N ARG A 182 -10.36 -4.24 -0.77
CA ARG A 182 -9.38 -4.93 -1.59
C ARG A 182 -9.36 -4.34 -3.00
N PHE A 183 -8.25 -3.72 -3.37
CA PHE A 183 -7.98 -3.33 -4.75
C PHE A 183 -7.30 -4.49 -5.47
N GLU A 184 -7.81 -4.88 -6.62
CA GLU A 184 -7.21 -5.88 -7.50
C GLU A 184 -6.50 -5.21 -8.67
N LEU A 185 -5.21 -5.52 -8.80
CA LEU A 185 -4.38 -4.94 -9.85
C LEU A 185 -4.87 -5.33 -11.27
N ALA A 186 -5.31 -6.57 -11.45
CA ALA A 186 -5.74 -7.10 -12.74
C ALA A 186 -7.00 -6.39 -13.28
N THR A 187 -7.99 -6.18 -12.43
CA THR A 187 -9.26 -5.56 -12.81
C THR A 187 -9.25 -4.04 -12.65
N ASN A 188 -8.23 -3.49 -11.94
CA ASN A 188 -8.15 -2.08 -11.53
C ASN A 188 -9.42 -1.61 -10.80
N CYS A 189 -10.00 -2.47 -9.94
CA CYS A 189 -11.24 -2.21 -9.21
C CYS A 189 -11.10 -2.51 -7.73
N TRP A 190 -11.92 -1.82 -6.93
CA TRP A 190 -12.10 -2.08 -5.51
C TRP A 190 -13.24 -3.05 -5.26
N TYR A 191 -13.02 -3.96 -4.32
CA TYR A 191 -14.02 -4.91 -3.83
C TYR A 191 -14.02 -4.90 -2.31
N LYS A 192 -15.17 -5.15 -1.70
CA LYS A 192 -15.20 -5.42 -0.26
C LYS A 192 -14.45 -6.74 0.00
N GLY A 193 -13.42 -6.67 0.80
CA GLY A 193 -12.59 -7.84 1.14
C GLY A 193 -13.23 -8.71 2.22
N PRO A 194 -12.71 -9.93 2.43
CA PRO A 194 -13.12 -10.75 3.54
C PRO A 194 -12.69 -10.09 4.85
N SER A 195 -13.56 -10.09 5.85
CA SER A 195 -13.24 -9.61 7.19
C SER A 195 -12.21 -10.53 7.85
N MET A 196 -11.31 -9.95 8.64
CA MET A 196 -10.49 -10.74 9.56
C MET A 196 -11.39 -11.50 10.54
N VAL A 197 -10.95 -12.66 11.02
CA VAL A 197 -11.67 -13.41 12.07
C VAL A 197 -11.77 -12.56 13.34
N ASN A 198 -10.70 -11.83 13.66
CA ASN A 198 -10.70 -10.84 14.74
C ASN A 198 -10.42 -9.45 14.11
N PRO A 199 -11.46 -8.68 13.72
CA PRO A 199 -11.29 -7.36 13.13
C PRO A 199 -10.49 -6.43 14.06
N ARG A 200 -9.47 -5.78 13.51
CA ARG A 200 -8.45 -5.06 14.28
C ARG A 200 -7.93 -3.81 13.58
N CYS A 201 -7.40 -2.88 14.35
CA CYS A 201 -6.56 -1.77 13.91
C CYS A 201 -5.28 -1.71 14.75
N LEU A 202 -4.30 -0.90 14.34
CA LEU A 202 -3.01 -0.69 15.03
C LEU A 202 -2.21 -2.01 15.20
N PHE A 203 -2.24 -2.86 14.19
CA PHE A 203 -1.64 -4.18 14.17
C PHE A 203 -0.29 -4.22 13.41
N ALA A 204 0.51 -5.23 13.69
CA ALA A 204 1.68 -5.56 12.90
C ALA A 204 1.30 -6.35 11.66
N SER A 205 1.94 -6.06 10.51
CA SER A 205 1.73 -6.83 9.28
C SER A 205 3.04 -7.09 8.54
N ALA A 206 3.10 -8.20 7.81
CA ALA A 206 4.21 -8.52 6.93
C ALA A 206 3.75 -9.35 5.73
N THR A 207 4.36 -9.11 4.56
CA THR A 207 4.13 -9.90 3.34
C THR A 207 5.17 -11.02 3.23
N CYS A 208 4.72 -12.22 2.90
CA CYS A 208 5.56 -13.37 2.57
C CYS A 208 5.08 -13.98 1.25
N GLY A 209 5.85 -13.81 0.19
CA GLY A 209 5.42 -14.22 -1.14
C GLY A 209 4.12 -13.50 -1.53
N THR A 210 3.06 -14.26 -1.74
CA THR A 210 1.72 -13.72 -2.04
C THR A 210 0.83 -13.58 -0.80
N SER A 211 1.18 -14.21 0.33
CA SER A 211 0.40 -14.18 1.57
C SER A 211 0.78 -13.00 2.45
N VAL A 212 -0.11 -12.63 3.37
CA VAL A 212 0.13 -11.60 4.40
C VAL A 212 -0.17 -12.15 5.77
N PHE A 213 0.69 -11.81 6.72
CA PHE A 213 0.51 -12.04 8.15
C PHE A 213 0.08 -10.75 8.84
N VAL A 214 -0.82 -10.87 9.81
CA VAL A 214 -1.21 -9.80 10.72
C VAL A 214 -1.22 -10.30 12.15
N ALA A 215 -0.83 -9.47 13.10
CA ALA A 215 -0.81 -9.87 14.51
C ALA A 215 -0.97 -8.69 15.47
N GLY A 216 -1.59 -8.91 16.61
CA GLY A 216 -1.83 -7.88 17.62
C GLY A 216 -2.89 -6.88 17.18
N GLY A 217 -2.75 -5.63 17.65
CA GLY A 217 -3.73 -4.58 17.41
C GLY A 217 -4.80 -4.48 18.48
N VAL A 218 -5.84 -3.72 18.19
CA VAL A 218 -7.00 -3.55 19.08
C VAL A 218 -8.29 -3.82 18.31
N GLY A 219 -9.27 -4.39 18.99
CA GLY A 219 -10.64 -4.48 18.51
C GLY A 219 -11.41 -3.16 18.67
N ILE A 220 -12.56 -3.05 18.02
CA ILE A 220 -13.43 -1.85 18.10
C ILE A 220 -14.50 -1.98 19.20
N MET A 221 -14.60 -3.13 19.87
CA MET A 221 -15.56 -3.29 20.98
C MET A 221 -15.33 -2.27 22.08
N ALA A 222 -16.37 -1.98 22.86
CA ALA A 222 -16.39 -0.93 23.90
C ALA A 222 -15.19 -0.97 24.86
N ASN A 223 -14.50 -2.09 24.98
CA ASN A 223 -13.34 -2.25 25.88
C ASN A 223 -11.97 -2.14 25.19
N SER A 224 -11.91 -1.83 23.89
CA SER A 224 -10.64 -1.65 23.13
C SER A 224 -9.56 -2.69 23.48
N GLU A 225 -9.96 -3.98 23.60
CA GLU A 225 -9.05 -5.04 24.02
C GLU A 225 -7.83 -5.15 23.11
N VAL A 226 -6.63 -5.17 23.71
CA VAL A 226 -5.37 -5.40 22.99
C VAL A 226 -5.23 -6.88 22.68
N TYR A 227 -4.96 -7.21 21.43
CA TYR A 227 -4.92 -8.58 20.95
C TYR A 227 -3.54 -9.25 21.05
N ASP A 228 -3.55 -10.54 21.32
CA ASP A 228 -2.45 -11.47 21.11
C ASP A 228 -2.72 -12.41 19.91
N THR A 229 -3.85 -12.24 19.23
CA THR A 229 -4.23 -13.07 18.08
C THR A 229 -3.47 -12.70 16.84
N ALA A 230 -3.24 -13.68 15.96
CA ALA A 230 -2.60 -13.49 14.66
C ALA A 230 -3.38 -14.23 13.58
N GLU A 231 -3.30 -13.74 12.35
CA GLU A 231 -4.00 -14.30 11.19
C GLU A 231 -3.12 -14.22 9.95
N LYS A 232 -3.39 -15.10 8.99
CA LYS A 232 -2.74 -15.13 7.69
C LYS A 232 -3.80 -14.99 6.60
N TYR A 233 -3.60 -14.04 5.69
CA TYR A 233 -4.43 -13.88 4.50
C TYR A 233 -3.84 -14.64 3.32
N ASN A 234 -4.67 -15.44 2.69
CA ASN A 234 -4.36 -16.10 1.43
C ASN A 234 -5.12 -15.41 0.27
N PRO A 235 -4.42 -14.81 -0.71
CA PRO A 235 -5.07 -14.13 -1.82
C PRO A 235 -5.77 -15.08 -2.79
N ASP A 236 -5.33 -16.34 -2.92
CA ASP A 236 -5.91 -17.30 -3.84
C ASP A 236 -7.30 -17.76 -3.35
N SER A 237 -7.42 -18.12 -2.06
CA SER A 237 -8.70 -18.45 -1.41
C SER A 237 -9.49 -17.23 -0.97
N ARG A 238 -8.85 -16.04 -0.92
CA ARG A 238 -9.43 -14.80 -0.42
C ARG A 238 -9.98 -14.93 1.00
N SER A 239 -9.26 -15.63 1.87
CA SER A 239 -9.67 -15.94 3.25
C SER A 239 -8.58 -15.62 4.25
N TRP A 240 -9.01 -15.46 5.51
CA TRP A 240 -8.14 -15.31 6.67
C TRP A 240 -8.14 -16.60 7.47
N ASP A 241 -6.95 -17.10 7.79
CA ASP A 241 -6.72 -18.27 8.62
C ASP A 241 -6.15 -17.83 9.96
N LEU A 242 -6.69 -18.40 11.06
CA LEU A 242 -6.16 -18.15 12.39
C LEU A 242 -4.81 -18.83 12.59
N LEU A 243 -3.90 -18.10 13.22
CA LEU A 243 -2.61 -18.60 13.68
C LEU A 243 -2.62 -18.78 15.19
N PRO A 244 -1.65 -19.53 15.77
CA PRO A 244 -1.44 -19.55 17.20
C PRO A 244 -1.32 -18.15 17.80
N ARG A 245 -1.73 -18.00 19.06
CA ARG A 245 -1.62 -16.73 19.77
C ARG A 245 -0.17 -16.38 20.09
N MET A 246 0.16 -15.09 20.03
CA MET A 246 1.44 -14.53 20.50
C MET A 246 1.61 -14.74 22.03
N LYS A 247 2.83 -14.59 22.51
CA LYS A 247 3.14 -14.63 23.95
C LYS A 247 2.72 -13.35 24.69
N ARG A 248 2.63 -12.23 23.97
CA ARG A 248 2.31 -10.91 24.52
C ARG A 248 1.21 -10.25 23.70
N LYS A 249 0.21 -9.69 24.38
CA LYS A 249 -0.72 -8.74 23.77
C LYS A 249 0.04 -7.49 23.37
N ARG A 250 -0.21 -6.97 22.17
CA ARG A 250 0.46 -5.72 21.70
C ARG A 250 -0.33 -4.97 20.63
N LYS A 251 -0.30 -3.65 20.72
CA LYS A 251 -0.78 -2.71 19.69
C LYS A 251 0.34 -1.73 19.33
N LEU A 252 0.19 -0.98 18.22
CA LEU A 252 1.23 -0.05 17.75
C LEU A 252 2.58 -0.77 17.60
N CYS A 253 2.55 -2.02 17.17
CA CYS A 253 3.71 -2.85 16.89
C CYS A 253 3.95 -2.93 15.38
N SER A 254 5.16 -3.28 14.98
CA SER A 254 5.52 -3.44 13.57
C SER A 254 5.83 -4.88 13.23
N GLY A 255 5.52 -5.26 11.99
CA GLY A 255 5.75 -6.61 11.49
C GLY A 255 6.74 -6.65 10.34
N CYS A 256 7.53 -7.71 10.28
CA CYS A 256 8.37 -8.01 9.12
C CYS A 256 8.51 -9.52 8.92
N TYR A 257 8.89 -9.92 7.71
CA TYR A 257 9.17 -11.32 7.39
C TYR A 257 10.64 -11.47 7.02
N MET A 258 11.36 -12.29 7.77
CA MET A 258 12.76 -12.62 7.52
C MET A 258 13.08 -14.02 8.07
N ASP A 259 14.10 -14.69 7.55
CA ASP A 259 14.52 -16.03 7.98
C ASP A 259 13.35 -17.04 7.99
N LYS A 260 12.41 -16.92 7.04
CA LYS A 260 11.18 -17.72 6.94
C LYS A 260 10.30 -17.65 8.22
N LYS A 261 10.31 -16.51 8.90
CA LYS A 261 9.55 -16.27 10.12
C LYS A 261 8.87 -14.89 10.05
N PHE A 262 7.68 -14.83 10.63
CA PHE A 262 6.96 -13.56 10.81
C PHE A 262 7.32 -12.96 12.16
N TYR A 263 7.98 -11.81 12.16
CA TYR A 263 8.38 -11.08 13.37
C TYR A 263 7.38 -9.99 13.68
N VAL A 264 7.12 -9.80 14.99
CA VAL A 264 6.33 -8.70 15.55
C VAL A 264 7.17 -8.01 16.61
N ILE A 265 7.42 -6.72 16.43
CA ILE A 265 8.45 -5.99 17.19
C ILE A 265 7.83 -4.81 17.92
N GLY A 266 8.17 -4.66 19.21
CA GLY A 266 7.77 -3.55 20.03
C GLY A 266 6.27 -3.45 20.26
N GLY A 267 5.78 -2.21 20.27
CA GLY A 267 4.39 -1.89 20.58
C GLY A 267 4.14 -1.70 22.07
N ARG A 268 2.88 -1.67 22.47
CA ARG A 268 2.46 -1.47 23.85
C ARG A 268 1.22 -2.28 24.19
N ASN A 269 1.01 -2.49 25.48
CA ASN A 269 -0.21 -3.06 26.03
C ASN A 269 -0.66 -2.27 27.28
N GLU A 270 -1.54 -2.85 28.06
CA GLU A 270 -2.03 -2.28 29.32
C GLU A 270 -0.94 -2.05 30.37
N ASN A 271 0.19 -2.77 30.30
CA ASN A 271 1.32 -2.67 31.21
C ASN A 271 2.39 -1.65 30.75
N GLY A 272 2.20 -1.03 29.59
CA GLY A 272 3.12 -0.05 29.03
C GLY A 272 3.79 -0.48 27.73
N GLU A 273 4.94 0.12 27.43
CA GLU A 273 5.74 -0.13 26.23
C GLU A 273 6.44 -1.49 26.32
N LEU A 274 6.54 -2.16 25.17
CA LEU A 274 7.20 -3.46 25.05
C LEU A 274 8.54 -3.31 24.34
N THR A 275 9.62 -3.67 25.02
CA THR A 275 10.98 -3.70 24.47
C THR A 275 11.33 -5.04 23.78
N CYS A 276 10.43 -6.01 23.84
CA CYS A 276 10.62 -7.31 23.24
C CYS A 276 10.03 -7.43 21.84
N GLY A 277 10.58 -8.33 21.04
CA GLY A 277 9.97 -8.86 19.82
C GLY A 277 9.47 -10.29 20.02
N GLU A 278 8.72 -10.77 19.06
CA GLU A 278 8.32 -12.19 18.93
C GLU A 278 8.40 -12.58 17.46
N PHE A 279 8.63 -13.87 17.20
CA PHE A 279 8.46 -14.39 15.86
C PHE A 279 7.60 -15.65 15.83
N PHE A 280 6.85 -15.78 14.75
CA PHE A 280 6.10 -16.99 14.43
C PHE A 280 6.93 -17.85 13.47
N ASP A 281 7.19 -19.07 13.86
CA ASP A 281 7.85 -20.10 13.04
C ASP A 281 6.77 -20.98 12.41
N GLU A 282 6.54 -20.85 11.10
CA GLU A 282 5.52 -21.63 10.39
C GLU A 282 5.82 -23.14 10.45
N GLY A 283 7.10 -23.56 10.37
CA GLY A 283 7.49 -24.96 10.41
C GLY A 283 7.19 -25.64 11.74
N ARG A 284 7.26 -24.87 12.83
CA ARG A 284 6.98 -25.36 14.18
C ARG A 284 5.58 -24.98 14.66
N ASN A 285 4.87 -24.15 13.92
CA ASN A 285 3.55 -23.61 14.25
C ASN A 285 3.48 -22.98 15.64
N LYS A 286 4.49 -22.20 16.03
CA LYS A 286 4.57 -21.58 17.36
C LYS A 286 5.28 -20.21 17.34
N TRP A 287 4.93 -19.40 18.35
CA TRP A 287 5.60 -18.15 18.67
C TRP A 287 6.76 -18.32 19.63
N GLU A 288 7.85 -17.63 19.38
CA GLU A 288 9.00 -17.52 20.26
C GLU A 288 9.28 -16.05 20.60
N LEU A 289 9.58 -15.77 21.89
CA LEU A 289 9.86 -14.43 22.39
C LEU A 289 11.35 -14.10 22.17
N ILE A 290 11.62 -12.87 21.76
CA ILE A 290 12.95 -12.26 21.73
C ILE A 290 12.98 -11.18 22.81
N PRO A 291 13.51 -11.46 24.00
CA PRO A 291 13.55 -10.48 25.06
C PRO A 291 14.49 -9.34 24.70
N ASP A 292 14.23 -8.15 25.21
CA ASP A 292 15.10 -6.98 25.17
C ASP A 292 15.58 -6.57 23.76
N MET A 293 14.82 -6.89 22.73
CA MET A 293 15.16 -6.57 21.33
C MET A 293 15.29 -5.07 21.09
N LEU A 294 14.54 -4.24 21.81
CA LEU A 294 14.50 -2.77 21.75
C LEU A 294 14.96 -2.11 23.07
N LYS A 295 15.73 -2.77 23.92
CA LYS A 295 16.10 -2.24 25.24
C LYS A 295 16.90 -0.94 25.18
N ASP A 296 17.69 -0.76 24.12
CA ASP A 296 18.57 0.39 23.92
C ASP A 296 17.93 1.48 23.05
N ASP A 297 16.69 1.25 22.58
CA ASP A 297 15.96 2.27 21.85
C ASP A 297 15.27 3.24 22.83
N PRO A 298 15.26 4.55 22.54
CA PRO A 298 14.53 5.53 23.34
C PRO A 298 13.02 5.39 23.09
N VAL A 299 12.45 4.25 23.48
CA VAL A 299 11.05 3.84 23.27
C VAL A 299 10.07 4.85 23.87
N LEU A 300 10.52 5.59 24.89
CA LEU A 300 9.69 6.50 25.68
C LEU A 300 9.24 7.78 24.94
N THR A 301 9.75 8.06 23.76
CA THR A 301 9.46 9.30 23.03
C THR A 301 8.67 9.10 21.73
N CYS A 302 8.61 7.88 21.20
CA CYS A 302 7.90 7.59 19.96
C CYS A 302 6.55 6.97 20.24
N HIS A 303 5.48 7.66 19.82
CA HIS A 303 4.11 7.12 19.89
C HIS A 303 3.69 6.34 18.63
N SER A 304 4.55 6.30 17.61
CA SER A 304 4.32 5.55 16.37
C SER A 304 4.83 4.10 16.49
N PRO A 305 4.31 3.19 15.69
CA PRO A 305 4.92 1.86 15.53
C PRO A 305 6.38 1.98 15.09
N PRO A 306 7.28 1.05 15.49
CA PRO A 306 8.66 1.03 15.02
C PRO A 306 8.76 1.10 13.49
N LEU A 307 9.55 2.02 12.95
CA LEU A 307 9.78 2.13 11.51
C LEU A 307 10.81 1.08 11.10
N ILE A 308 10.36 -0.02 10.50
CA ILE A 308 11.21 -1.16 10.14
C ILE A 308 11.04 -1.55 8.68
N ALA A 309 12.12 -2.09 8.08
CA ALA A 309 12.11 -2.67 6.75
C ALA A 309 13.11 -3.83 6.68
N VAL A 310 12.83 -4.83 5.83
CA VAL A 310 13.74 -5.96 5.60
C VAL A 310 14.24 -5.91 4.17
N VAL A 311 15.57 -5.85 4.01
CA VAL A 311 16.24 -5.89 2.70
C VAL A 311 17.31 -6.97 2.76
N ASN A 312 17.36 -7.82 1.74
CA ASN A 312 18.33 -8.95 1.65
C ASN A 312 18.33 -9.83 2.92
N ASN A 313 17.13 -10.04 3.49
CA ASN A 313 16.95 -10.82 4.73
C ASN A 313 17.60 -10.19 5.98
N GLU A 314 17.98 -8.91 5.93
CA GLU A 314 18.48 -8.14 7.08
C GLU A 314 17.43 -7.10 7.51
N LEU A 315 17.27 -6.93 8.82
CA LEU A 315 16.30 -6.03 9.41
C LEU A 315 16.92 -4.67 9.73
N TYR A 316 16.30 -3.65 9.18
CA TYR A 316 16.67 -2.25 9.40
C TYR A 316 15.59 -1.53 10.19
N SER A 317 15.99 -0.61 11.06
CA SER A 317 15.08 0.28 11.78
C SER A 317 15.50 1.74 11.61
N LEU A 318 14.52 2.60 11.37
CA LEU A 318 14.70 4.05 11.38
C LEU A 318 14.27 4.57 12.76
N GLU A 319 15.23 5.02 13.56
CA GLU A 319 14.95 5.68 14.82
C GLU A 319 14.43 7.09 14.59
N ALA A 320 13.15 7.32 14.90
CA ALA A 320 12.48 8.57 14.57
C ALA A 320 13.02 9.78 15.36
N SER A 321 13.52 9.58 16.58
CA SER A 321 14.01 10.69 17.44
C SER A 321 15.32 11.30 16.96
N SER A 322 16.17 10.50 16.31
CA SER A 322 17.53 10.89 15.90
C SER A 322 17.73 10.87 14.38
N ASN A 323 16.75 10.40 13.60
CA ASN A 323 16.85 10.12 12.17
C ASN A 323 17.97 9.11 11.82
N GLN A 324 18.32 8.24 12.76
CA GLN A 324 19.37 7.24 12.59
C GLN A 324 18.83 5.95 12.02
N LEU A 325 19.53 5.43 11.01
CA LEU A 325 19.31 4.08 10.50
C LEU A 325 20.12 3.08 11.32
N LYS A 326 19.48 1.99 11.73
CA LYS A 326 20.07 0.90 12.51
C LYS A 326 19.90 -0.43 11.79
N LEU A 327 20.86 -1.31 11.93
CA LEU A 327 20.82 -2.70 11.48
C LEU A 327 20.72 -3.63 12.70
N TYR A 328 19.78 -4.57 12.66
CA TYR A 328 19.62 -5.58 13.70
C TYR A 328 20.63 -6.72 13.54
N MET A 329 21.48 -6.86 14.52
CA MET A 329 22.49 -7.93 14.62
C MET A 329 21.86 -9.17 15.26
N LYS A 330 21.33 -10.08 14.44
CA LYS A 330 20.56 -11.27 14.87
C LYS A 330 21.29 -12.15 15.89
N LYS A 331 22.62 -12.29 15.75
CA LYS A 331 23.45 -13.17 16.61
C LYS A 331 23.58 -12.65 18.04
N THR A 332 23.64 -11.34 18.20
CA THR A 332 23.90 -10.66 19.48
C THR A 332 22.65 -10.03 20.07
N ASN A 333 21.55 -9.99 19.32
CA ASN A 333 20.31 -9.28 19.67
C ASN A 333 20.60 -7.80 20.03
N THR A 334 21.36 -7.11 19.18
CA THR A 334 21.75 -5.70 19.33
C THR A 334 21.56 -4.96 18.03
N TRP A 335 21.59 -3.62 18.10
CA TRP A 335 21.47 -2.75 16.94
C TRP A 335 22.80 -2.06 16.62
N LYS A 336 23.25 -2.11 15.36
CA LYS A 336 24.39 -1.38 14.83
C LYS A 336 23.90 -0.10 14.15
N MET A 337 24.45 1.04 14.51
CA MET A 337 24.20 2.33 13.85
C MET A 337 24.86 2.34 12.47
N LEU A 338 24.13 2.80 11.44
CA LEU A 338 24.62 2.89 10.07
C LEU A 338 24.72 4.34 9.56
N GLY A 339 24.11 5.30 10.22
CA GLY A 339 24.13 6.71 9.83
C GLY A 339 22.75 7.33 9.68
N GLN A 340 22.71 8.56 9.24
CA GLN A 340 21.45 9.33 9.14
C GLN A 340 20.69 9.07 7.84
N VAL A 341 19.36 9.17 7.92
CA VAL A 341 18.48 9.21 6.75
C VAL A 341 18.18 10.64 6.32
N PRO A 342 17.98 10.89 5.01
CA PRO A 342 17.80 12.25 4.49
C PRO A 342 16.35 12.79 4.61
N VAL A 343 15.56 12.26 5.54
CA VAL A 343 14.19 12.73 5.84
C VAL A 343 14.06 13.05 7.33
N ARG A 344 13.10 13.90 7.67
CA ARG A 344 12.83 14.30 9.05
C ARG A 344 11.75 13.41 9.66
N ALA A 345 12.15 12.38 10.39
CA ALA A 345 11.24 11.52 11.15
C ALA A 345 10.91 12.08 12.55
N ASP A 346 11.76 12.93 13.09
CA ASP A 346 11.66 13.53 14.43
C ASP A 346 10.47 14.48 14.59
N SER A 347 10.14 15.25 13.55
CA SER A 347 9.12 16.31 13.59
C SER A 347 7.73 15.82 13.99
N ASN A 348 7.39 14.57 13.63
CA ASN A 348 6.08 13.96 13.88
C ASN A 348 6.18 12.69 14.74
N ARG A 349 7.27 12.53 15.50
CA ARG A 349 7.51 11.36 16.36
C ARG A 349 7.33 10.03 15.62
N GLY A 350 7.83 9.98 14.37
CA GLY A 350 7.75 8.80 13.51
C GLY A 350 6.46 8.66 12.68
N TRP A 351 5.45 9.48 12.91
CA TRP A 351 4.27 9.49 12.04
C TRP A 351 4.52 10.25 10.74
N GLY A 352 3.78 9.90 9.70
CA GLY A 352 3.86 10.55 8.40
C GLY A 352 5.07 10.15 7.56
N ILE A 353 5.84 9.16 7.98
CA ILE A 353 6.98 8.60 7.26
C ILE A 353 6.64 7.25 6.67
N ALA A 354 6.98 7.03 5.40
CA ALA A 354 7.04 5.68 4.84
C ALA A 354 8.48 5.17 4.87
N PHE A 355 8.69 4.05 5.56
CA PHE A 355 9.97 3.34 5.58
C PHE A 355 9.70 1.89 5.18
N LYS A 356 10.13 1.49 3.98
CA LYS A 356 9.77 0.21 3.35
C LYS A 356 10.96 -0.40 2.61
N SER A 357 10.85 -1.67 2.26
CA SER A 357 11.72 -2.31 1.28
C SER A 357 11.17 -2.12 -0.14
N LEU A 358 12.05 -1.83 -1.09
CA LEU A 358 11.74 -1.69 -2.51
C LEU A 358 12.71 -2.59 -3.31
N GLY A 359 12.37 -3.87 -3.39
CA GLY A 359 13.30 -4.89 -3.90
C GLY A 359 14.51 -5.07 -2.97
N ASN A 360 15.70 -4.80 -3.46
CA ASN A 360 16.96 -4.86 -2.71
C ASN A 360 17.40 -3.51 -2.11
N GLU A 361 16.52 -2.52 -2.10
CA GLU A 361 16.78 -1.19 -1.57
C GLU A 361 15.84 -0.85 -0.40
N LEU A 362 16.32 -0.01 0.51
CA LEU A 362 15.48 0.71 1.45
C LEU A 362 14.81 1.88 0.72
N LEU A 363 13.53 2.11 0.99
CA LEU A 363 12.76 3.26 0.53
C LEU A 363 12.37 4.09 1.74
N VAL A 364 12.64 5.39 1.69
CA VAL A 364 12.16 6.34 2.68
C VAL A 364 11.45 7.52 2.00
N ILE A 365 10.26 7.86 2.51
CA ILE A 365 9.45 8.97 2.02
C ILE A 365 9.02 9.82 3.21
N GLY A 366 9.20 11.13 3.11
CA GLY A 366 8.82 12.04 4.18
C GLY A 366 9.16 13.49 3.84
N ALA A 367 9.24 14.35 4.84
CA ALA A 367 9.71 15.71 4.68
C ALA A 367 11.24 15.74 4.52
N ALA A 368 11.76 16.60 3.64
CA ALA A 368 13.21 16.74 3.42
C ALA A 368 13.94 17.24 4.67
N SER A 369 15.13 16.69 4.94
CA SER A 369 16.01 17.16 6.04
C SER A 369 16.69 18.50 5.76
N SER A 370 16.87 18.89 4.50
CA SER A 370 17.59 20.11 4.15
C SER A 370 16.75 21.35 4.35
N SER A 371 17.27 22.31 5.11
CA SER A 371 16.73 23.65 5.32
C SER A 371 16.79 24.57 4.09
N ALA A 372 17.27 24.08 2.96
CA ALA A 372 17.55 24.90 1.76
C ALA A 372 16.31 25.16 0.88
N SER A 373 15.18 24.50 1.11
CA SER A 373 13.95 24.79 0.37
C SER A 373 13.00 25.64 1.22
N TYR A 374 12.77 26.87 0.80
CA TYR A 374 11.81 27.82 1.35
C TYR A 374 10.33 27.35 1.34
N SER A 375 10.04 26.15 0.83
CA SER A 375 8.75 25.49 0.94
C SER A 375 8.86 24.28 1.86
N GLY A 376 8.75 24.49 3.14
CA GLY A 376 8.98 23.51 4.21
C GLY A 376 8.10 22.26 4.25
N ASN A 377 7.38 21.92 3.16
CA ASN A 377 6.47 20.80 3.07
C ASN A 377 6.61 19.96 1.79
N SER A 378 7.72 20.07 1.06
CA SER A 378 7.92 19.23 -0.11
C SER A 378 8.24 17.78 0.29
N MET A 379 7.55 16.84 -0.34
CA MET A 379 7.82 15.41 -0.20
C MET A 379 9.22 15.10 -0.75
N ALA A 380 10.01 14.39 0.03
CA ALA A 380 11.31 13.85 -0.36
C ALA A 380 11.24 12.32 -0.41
N ILE A 381 11.82 11.74 -1.44
CA ILE A 381 11.84 10.30 -1.69
C ILE A 381 13.28 9.89 -1.93
N TYR A 382 13.75 8.92 -1.16
CA TYR A 382 15.10 8.40 -1.30
C TYR A 382 15.10 6.89 -1.27
N THR A 383 16.05 6.30 -2.02
CA THR A 383 16.40 4.88 -1.89
C THR A 383 17.86 4.72 -1.54
N CYS A 384 18.17 3.59 -0.90
CA CYS A 384 19.53 3.20 -0.57
C CYS A 384 19.64 1.68 -0.69
N CYS A 385 20.69 1.20 -1.37
CA CYS A 385 21.09 -0.20 -1.28
C CYS A 385 21.93 -0.35 -0.01
N PRO A 386 21.37 -0.91 1.08
CA PRO A 386 22.10 -0.96 2.34
C PRO A 386 23.22 -2.01 2.26
N ASP A 387 24.43 -1.59 2.60
CA ASP A 387 25.57 -2.46 2.77
C ASP A 387 26.02 -2.39 4.24
N PRO A 388 25.96 -3.49 4.98
CA PRO A 388 26.35 -3.52 6.40
C PRO A 388 27.81 -3.18 6.67
N ASP A 389 28.68 -3.31 5.66
CA ASP A 389 30.14 -3.14 5.79
C ASP A 389 30.58 -1.74 5.42
N VAL A 390 29.72 -0.91 4.83
CA VAL A 390 30.04 0.48 4.45
C VAL A 390 29.86 1.43 5.64
N ILE A 391 30.79 2.37 5.78
CA ILE A 391 30.79 3.37 6.86
C ILE A 391 29.68 4.42 6.66
N GLU A 392 29.37 4.74 5.40
CA GLU A 392 28.37 5.77 5.05
C GLU A 392 27.46 5.28 3.92
N LEU A 393 26.18 5.26 4.18
CA LEU A 393 25.17 4.83 3.22
C LEU A 393 24.91 5.92 2.17
N GLN A 394 24.92 5.52 0.91
CA GLN A 394 24.63 6.42 -0.21
C GLN A 394 23.12 6.44 -0.50
N TRP A 395 22.46 7.51 -0.10
CA TRP A 395 21.05 7.76 -0.40
C TRP A 395 20.90 8.41 -1.77
N LYS A 396 20.16 7.75 -2.64
CA LYS A 396 19.81 8.24 -3.97
C LYS A 396 18.46 8.91 -3.94
N PRO A 397 18.35 10.21 -4.28
CA PRO A 397 17.07 10.87 -4.42
C PRO A 397 16.33 10.30 -5.64
N LEU A 398 15.04 10.02 -5.47
CA LEU A 398 14.13 9.72 -6.56
C LEU A 398 13.38 11.01 -6.92
N ASP A 399 13.26 11.28 -8.22
CA ASP A 399 12.69 12.55 -8.69
C ASP A 399 11.21 12.66 -8.34
N SER A 400 10.93 13.44 -7.32
CA SER A 400 9.58 13.85 -6.94
C SER A 400 9.28 15.29 -7.34
N GLY A 401 10.16 15.97 -8.07
CA GLY A 401 10.10 17.42 -8.34
C GLY A 401 8.81 17.94 -8.98
N ARG A 402 7.95 17.03 -9.46
CA ARG A 402 6.58 17.31 -9.94
C ARG A 402 5.49 16.82 -8.99
N ASN A 403 5.86 16.25 -7.87
CA ASN A 403 4.89 15.68 -6.93
C ASN A 403 4.41 16.78 -5.97
N ARG A 404 3.12 17.14 -6.07
CA ARG A 404 2.47 18.14 -5.19
C ARG A 404 1.80 17.51 -3.98
N LEU A 405 2.02 16.21 -3.73
CA LEU A 405 1.45 15.53 -2.58
C LEU A 405 2.12 16.01 -1.29
N SER A 406 1.38 15.96 -0.20
CA SER A 406 1.91 16.26 1.13
C SER A 406 3.07 15.33 1.49
N SER A 407 4.05 15.86 2.21
CA SER A 407 5.15 15.07 2.78
C SER A 407 4.73 14.17 3.95
N PHE A 408 3.53 14.35 4.48
CA PHE A 408 2.98 13.50 5.53
C PHE A 408 2.26 12.31 4.90
N ILE A 409 2.83 11.12 5.04
CA ILE A 409 2.32 9.88 4.46
C ILE A 409 1.40 9.19 5.46
N LEU A 410 0.12 9.08 5.11
CA LEU A 410 -0.87 8.36 5.92
C LEU A 410 -0.67 6.85 5.81
N ASN A 411 -0.44 6.36 4.58
CA ASN A 411 -0.22 4.94 4.31
C ASN A 411 0.71 4.73 3.13
N CYS A 412 1.51 3.68 3.21
CA CYS A 412 2.38 3.26 2.12
C CYS A 412 2.57 1.74 2.12
N SER A 413 2.34 1.12 0.98
CA SER A 413 2.56 -0.31 0.76
C SER A 413 3.29 -0.56 -0.54
N VAL A 414 4.15 -1.56 -0.57
CA VAL A 414 4.88 -1.98 -1.78
C VAL A 414 4.30 -3.30 -2.26
N MET A 415 3.77 -3.31 -3.47
CA MET A 415 3.30 -4.51 -4.16
C MET A 415 4.39 -5.00 -5.10
N VAL A 416 4.70 -6.28 -5.05
CA VAL A 416 5.66 -6.94 -5.95
C VAL A 416 4.89 -8.02 -6.72
N ALA A 417 4.52 -7.71 -7.98
CA ALA A 417 3.68 -8.55 -8.80
C ALA A 417 4.11 -8.53 -10.28
#